data_a992fffa3a1cebdfcf6cfec32f490064
#
_entry.id   a992fffa3a1cebdfcf6cfec32f490064
#
_cell.length_a   1.000
_cell.length_b   1.000
_cell.length_c   1.000
_cell.angle_alpha   90.00
_cell.angle_beta   90.00
_cell.angle_gamma   90.00
#
_symmetry.space_group_name_H-M   'P 1'
#
loop_
_entity.id
_entity.type
_entity.pdbx_description
1 polymer ?
#
loop_
_entity_poly.entity_id
_entity_poly.type
_entity_poly.pdbx_seq_one_letter_code
_entity_poly.pdbx_strand_id
1 'polypeptide(L)'
;NHPFKDYWAITGFILDYIQSFIFLVLGINWFSYVFHASVLNMILTLYTFYFFSKVGLNAFYAFIYSLGVSILAYPSAGTPFIDHHAVIFSVMALYSLSIGILLKKNLFWFLVPLFLIFSFFSKQIPSPYLTILFTTIIIFYFFYTKNLNKENLLYLFYGFFFSFLSIIALFFINEIPIKNFLVQYIFYPFSLGNDRIQG
;
A
#
# COMPACT_ATOMS: atom_id res chain seq x y z
N ASN A 1 12.74 19.34 2.69
CA ASN A 1 13.49 18.50 1.75
C ASN A 1 12.53 17.45 1.16
N HIS A 2 12.54 17.32 -0.18
CA HIS A 2 11.68 16.41 -0.92
C HIS A 2 12.52 15.28 -1.54
N PRO A 3 12.03 14.01 -1.50
CA PRO A 3 12.68 12.91 -2.17
C PRO A 3 12.78 13.19 -3.69
N PHE A 4 13.79 12.64 -4.31
CA PHE A 4 14.13 12.81 -5.76
C PHE A 4 14.52 14.23 -6.19
N LYS A 5 14.29 15.25 -5.36
CA LYS A 5 14.67 16.65 -5.63
C LYS A 5 15.88 17.05 -4.78
N ASP A 6 15.74 16.94 -3.46
CA ASP A 6 16.71 17.44 -2.50
C ASP A 6 17.67 16.34 -1.99
N TYR A 7 17.27 15.08 -2.09
CA TYR A 7 18.09 13.94 -1.76
C TYR A 7 17.76 12.72 -2.63
N TRP A 8 18.72 11.79 -2.71
CA TRP A 8 18.59 10.54 -3.45
C TRP A 8 17.65 9.58 -2.71
N ALA A 9 16.55 9.19 -3.35
CA ALA A 9 15.56 8.30 -2.78
C ALA A 9 15.32 7.09 -3.70
N ILE A 10 15.67 5.89 -3.22
CA ILE A 10 15.45 4.64 -3.96
C ILE A 10 14.11 4.00 -3.58
N THR A 11 13.67 4.20 -2.33
CA THR A 11 12.46 3.61 -1.74
C THR A 11 11.86 4.58 -0.73
N GLY A 12 10.68 4.28 -0.21
CA GLY A 12 10.13 4.97 0.96
C GLY A 12 9.40 6.28 0.68
N PHE A 13 9.15 6.62 -0.57
CA PHE A 13 8.49 7.88 -0.94
C PHE A 13 7.22 8.16 -0.13
N ILE A 14 6.29 7.20 -0.02
CA ILE A 14 5.06 7.37 0.77
C ILE A 14 5.37 7.45 2.26
N LEU A 15 6.30 6.64 2.76
CA LEU A 15 6.72 6.68 4.16
C LEU A 15 7.27 8.05 4.54
N ASP A 16 8.13 8.63 3.69
CA ASP A 16 8.74 9.93 3.93
C ASP A 16 7.68 11.04 4.04
N TYR A 17 6.66 11.03 3.18
CA TYR A 17 5.57 12.01 3.24
C TYR A 17 4.68 11.83 4.48
N ILE A 18 4.32 10.60 4.82
CA ILE A 18 3.55 10.32 6.04
C ILE A 18 4.35 10.76 7.28
N GLN A 19 5.63 10.40 7.34
CA GLN A 19 6.49 10.79 8.46
C GLN A 19 6.69 12.31 8.54
N SER A 20 6.88 12.98 7.40
CA SER A 20 6.98 14.44 7.36
C SER A 20 5.73 15.14 7.87
N PHE A 21 4.56 14.62 7.51
CA PHE A 21 3.28 15.13 8.02
C PHE A 21 3.17 14.95 9.54
N ILE A 22 3.57 13.79 10.06
CA ILE A 22 3.55 13.54 11.51
C ILE A 22 4.55 14.44 12.24
N PHE A 23 5.74 14.67 11.69
CA PHE A 23 6.70 15.62 12.25
C PHE A 23 6.19 17.06 12.25
N LEU A 24 5.42 17.45 11.24
CA LEU A 24 4.80 18.76 11.19
C LEU A 24 3.79 18.97 12.33
N VAL A 25 3.04 17.93 12.69
CA VAL A 25 1.99 17.99 13.72
C VAL A 25 2.53 17.76 15.12
N LEU A 26 3.41 16.78 15.31
CA LEU A 26 3.88 16.32 16.63
C LEU A 26 5.33 16.72 16.95
N GLY A 27 6.01 17.38 16.01
CA GLY A 27 7.42 17.73 16.14
C GLY A 27 8.38 16.59 15.81
N ILE A 28 9.65 16.93 15.62
CA ILE A 28 10.73 15.97 15.30
C ILE A 28 11.26 15.37 16.60
N ASN A 29 10.74 14.22 16.98
CA ASN A 29 11.13 13.53 18.21
C ASN A 29 10.86 12.03 18.09
N TRP A 30 11.36 11.23 19.04
CA TRP A 30 11.20 9.78 19.05
C TRP A 30 9.73 9.34 19.14
N PHE A 31 8.91 10.07 19.90
CA PHE A 31 7.47 9.80 20.01
C PHE A 31 6.77 9.83 18.66
N SER A 32 7.11 10.80 17.81
CA SER A 32 6.53 10.92 16.45
C SER A 32 6.85 9.71 15.57
N TYR A 33 8.02 9.10 15.69
CA TYR A 33 8.35 7.86 14.99
C TYR A 33 7.53 6.68 15.49
N VAL A 34 7.50 6.47 16.81
CA VAL A 34 6.71 5.37 17.40
C VAL A 34 5.23 5.56 17.13
N PHE A 35 4.73 6.78 17.18
CA PHE A 35 3.34 7.11 16.86
C PHE A 35 2.99 6.73 15.43
N HIS A 36 3.83 7.04 14.45
CA HIS A 36 3.63 6.66 13.05
C HIS A 36 3.46 5.14 12.90
N ALA A 37 4.41 4.37 13.41
CA ALA A 37 4.37 2.91 13.34
C ALA A 37 3.12 2.34 14.03
N SER A 38 2.76 2.90 15.20
CA SER A 38 1.59 2.46 15.98
C SER A 38 0.28 2.75 15.28
N VAL A 39 0.13 3.94 14.70
CA VAL A 39 -1.10 4.31 13.96
C VAL A 39 -1.29 3.42 12.73
N LEU A 40 -0.23 3.19 11.96
CA LEU A 40 -0.33 2.33 10.78
C LEU A 40 -0.69 0.88 11.17
N ASN A 41 -0.07 0.36 12.22
CA ASN A 41 -0.40 -0.96 12.76
C ASN A 41 -1.84 -1.04 13.31
N MET A 42 -2.30 0.00 13.98
CA MET A 42 -3.70 0.11 14.43
C MET A 42 -4.67 0.08 13.25
N ILE A 43 -4.40 0.82 12.17
CA ILE A 43 -5.23 0.82 10.96
C ILE A 43 -5.30 -0.59 10.36
N LEU A 44 -4.17 -1.30 10.23
CA LEU A 44 -4.14 -2.67 9.77
C LEU A 44 -4.97 -3.59 10.67
N THR A 45 -4.81 -3.46 11.99
CA THR A 45 -5.53 -4.27 12.98
C THR A 45 -7.04 -4.10 12.88
N LEU A 46 -7.51 -2.85 12.80
CA LEU A 46 -8.94 -2.54 12.65
C LEU A 46 -9.48 -3.05 11.32
N TYR A 47 -8.69 -2.93 10.25
CA TYR A 47 -9.08 -3.43 8.93
C TYR A 47 -9.11 -4.97 8.91
N THR A 48 -8.18 -5.64 9.60
CA THR A 48 -8.18 -7.09 9.79
C THR A 48 -9.41 -7.56 10.56
N PHE A 49 -9.77 -6.87 11.64
CA PHE A 49 -11.00 -7.16 12.39
C PHE A 49 -12.24 -7.01 11.52
N TYR A 50 -12.32 -5.92 10.77
CA TYR A 50 -13.41 -5.70 9.82
C TYR A 50 -13.47 -6.80 8.76
N PHE A 51 -12.32 -7.17 8.17
CA PHE A 51 -12.22 -8.24 7.19
C PHE A 51 -12.74 -9.57 7.74
N PHE A 52 -12.23 -10.04 8.86
CA PHE A 52 -12.64 -11.31 9.46
C PHE A 52 -14.13 -11.32 9.85
N SER A 53 -14.64 -10.21 10.36
CA SER A 53 -16.08 -10.07 10.65
C SER A 53 -16.93 -10.17 9.37
N LYS A 54 -16.44 -9.68 8.22
CA LYS A 54 -17.18 -9.76 6.95
C LYS A 54 -17.05 -11.13 6.25
N VAL A 55 -16.00 -11.87 6.52
CA VAL A 55 -15.84 -13.25 6.04
C VAL A 55 -16.69 -14.25 6.84
N GLY A 56 -17.31 -13.81 7.93
CA GLY A 56 -18.26 -14.63 8.71
C GLY A 56 -17.71 -15.19 10.02
N LEU A 57 -16.52 -14.76 10.45
CA LEU A 57 -16.04 -15.08 11.79
C LEU A 57 -16.90 -14.35 12.84
N ASN A 58 -17.18 -15.02 13.95
CA ASN A 58 -17.80 -14.34 15.08
C ASN A 58 -16.84 -13.28 15.67
N ALA A 59 -17.40 -12.30 16.38
CA ALA A 59 -16.66 -11.15 16.88
C ALA A 59 -15.45 -11.51 17.77
N PHE A 60 -15.58 -12.60 18.56
CA PHE A 60 -14.50 -13.04 19.44
C PHE A 60 -13.30 -13.55 18.65
N TYR A 61 -13.50 -14.45 17.68
CA TYR A 61 -12.39 -14.95 16.84
C TYR A 61 -11.82 -13.86 15.93
N ALA A 62 -12.68 -13.00 15.35
CA ALA A 62 -12.22 -11.87 14.57
C ALA A 62 -11.30 -10.96 15.41
N PHE A 63 -11.65 -10.70 16.68
CA PHE A 63 -10.83 -9.93 17.61
C PHE A 63 -9.49 -10.63 17.91
N ILE A 64 -9.51 -11.92 18.27
CA ILE A 64 -8.29 -12.68 18.62
C ILE A 64 -7.30 -12.71 17.44
N TYR A 65 -7.78 -13.02 16.22
CA TYR A 65 -6.92 -13.03 15.03
C TYR A 65 -6.38 -11.63 14.70
N SER A 66 -7.19 -10.59 14.86
CA SER A 66 -6.74 -9.21 14.64
C SER A 66 -5.69 -8.77 15.65
N LEU A 67 -5.85 -9.20 16.93
CA LEU A 67 -4.84 -8.98 17.96
C LEU A 67 -3.54 -9.71 17.63
N GLY A 68 -3.61 -10.96 17.14
CA GLY A 68 -2.45 -11.70 16.64
C GLY A 68 -1.73 -10.95 15.53
N VAL A 69 -2.47 -10.44 14.54
CA VAL A 69 -1.91 -9.60 13.46
C VAL A 69 -1.29 -8.33 14.01
N SER A 70 -1.92 -7.66 14.99
CA SER A 70 -1.38 -6.47 15.63
C SER A 70 -0.01 -6.71 16.27
N ILE A 71 0.16 -7.83 16.96
CA ILE A 71 1.41 -8.19 17.62
C ILE A 71 2.49 -8.56 16.61
N LEU A 72 2.14 -9.36 15.59
CA LEU A 72 3.08 -9.87 14.60
C LEU A 72 3.49 -8.82 13.56
N ALA A 73 2.60 -7.90 13.23
CA ALA A 73 2.85 -6.86 12.24
C ALA A 73 3.53 -5.62 12.81
N TYR A 74 3.63 -5.47 14.13
CA TYR A 74 4.32 -4.33 14.71
C TYR A 74 5.83 -4.43 14.46
N PRO A 75 6.48 -3.37 13.96
CA PRO A 75 7.91 -3.43 13.66
C PRO A 75 8.73 -3.60 14.93
N SER A 76 9.68 -4.53 14.91
CA SER A 76 10.54 -4.87 16.06
C SER A 76 11.34 -3.68 16.60
N ALA A 77 11.70 -2.73 15.74
CA ALA A 77 12.38 -1.50 16.13
C ALA A 77 11.43 -0.43 16.70
N GLY A 78 10.10 -0.64 16.65
CA GLY A 78 9.11 0.34 17.08
C GLY A 78 9.02 1.58 16.19
N THR A 79 9.70 1.60 15.03
CA THR A 79 9.76 2.73 14.11
C THR A 79 9.20 2.38 12.74
N PRO A 80 8.73 3.37 11.96
CA PRO A 80 8.26 3.13 10.61
C PRO A 80 9.39 2.58 9.74
N PHE A 81 9.03 1.61 8.89
CA PHE A 81 9.95 0.88 8.05
C PHE A 81 9.35 0.62 6.66
N ILE A 82 10.13 0.75 5.61
CA ILE A 82 9.63 0.69 4.23
C ILE A 82 8.97 -0.65 3.89
N ASP A 83 9.58 -1.78 4.32
CA ASP A 83 9.00 -3.12 4.10
C ASP A 83 7.69 -3.29 4.85
N HIS A 84 7.62 -2.80 6.07
CA HIS A 84 6.43 -2.81 6.90
C HIS A 84 5.26 -2.08 6.21
N HIS A 85 5.50 -0.87 5.69
CA HIS A 85 4.48 -0.12 4.94
C HIS A 85 4.04 -0.86 3.68
N ALA A 86 4.99 -1.35 2.90
CA ALA A 86 4.68 -2.08 1.67
C ALA A 86 3.84 -3.34 1.96
N VAL A 87 4.17 -4.10 3.01
CA VAL A 87 3.41 -5.29 3.41
C VAL A 87 2.03 -4.91 3.94
N ILE A 88 1.91 -3.91 4.80
CA ILE A 88 0.61 -3.46 5.34
C ILE A 88 -0.34 -3.05 4.22
N PHE A 89 0.10 -2.17 3.30
CA PHE A 89 -0.75 -1.76 2.18
C PHE A 89 -1.08 -2.92 1.25
N SER A 90 -0.15 -3.88 1.05
CA SER A 90 -0.42 -5.10 0.28
C SER A 90 -1.49 -5.97 0.91
N VAL A 91 -1.45 -6.17 2.23
CA VAL A 91 -2.48 -6.92 2.97
C VAL A 91 -3.83 -6.21 2.93
N MET A 92 -3.83 -4.88 3.07
CA MET A 92 -5.06 -4.09 2.93
C MET A 92 -5.65 -4.17 1.52
N ALA A 93 -4.81 -4.23 0.47
CA ALA A 93 -5.26 -4.48 -0.90
C ALA A 93 -5.90 -5.87 -1.05
N LEU A 94 -5.28 -6.91 -0.45
CA LEU A 94 -5.83 -8.27 -0.44
C LEU A 94 -7.18 -8.34 0.27
N TYR A 95 -7.30 -7.72 1.44
CA TYR A 95 -8.57 -7.64 2.16
C TYR A 95 -9.63 -6.90 1.35
N SER A 96 -9.25 -5.78 0.71
CA SER A 96 -10.16 -5.03 -0.16
C SER A 96 -10.66 -5.89 -1.31
N LEU A 97 -9.78 -6.58 -2.03
CA LEU A 97 -10.17 -7.47 -3.12
C LEU A 97 -11.13 -8.56 -2.64
N SER A 98 -10.79 -9.22 -1.53
CA SER A 98 -11.61 -10.28 -0.96
C SER A 98 -13.00 -9.78 -0.54
N ILE A 99 -13.08 -8.65 0.15
CA ILE A 99 -14.34 -8.03 0.56
C ILE A 99 -15.14 -7.55 -0.66
N GLY A 100 -14.48 -6.97 -1.65
CA GLY A 100 -15.08 -6.53 -2.91
C GLY A 100 -15.77 -7.67 -3.65
N ILE A 101 -15.13 -8.84 -3.71
CA ILE A 101 -15.69 -10.06 -4.29
C ILE A 101 -16.86 -10.58 -3.45
N LEU A 102 -16.68 -10.71 -2.14
CA LEU A 102 -17.67 -11.32 -1.24
C LEU A 102 -18.92 -10.46 -1.07
N LEU A 103 -18.76 -9.17 -0.83
CA LEU A 103 -19.87 -8.26 -0.52
C LEU A 103 -20.40 -7.51 -1.74
N LYS A 104 -19.75 -7.62 -2.90
CA LYS A 104 -20.08 -6.90 -4.14
C LYS A 104 -20.17 -5.38 -3.95
N LYS A 105 -19.33 -4.82 -3.06
CA LYS A 105 -19.31 -3.39 -2.76
C LYS A 105 -18.24 -2.67 -3.57
N ASN A 106 -18.64 -1.71 -4.36
CA ASN A 106 -17.80 -0.95 -5.29
C ASN A 106 -16.62 -0.23 -4.62
N LEU A 107 -16.82 0.30 -3.40
CA LEU A 107 -15.75 0.96 -2.65
C LEU A 107 -14.49 0.09 -2.50
N PHE A 108 -14.66 -1.21 -2.25
CA PHE A 108 -13.51 -2.10 -2.05
C PHE A 108 -12.75 -2.36 -3.35
N TRP A 109 -13.43 -2.36 -4.50
CA TRP A 109 -12.77 -2.41 -5.81
C TRP A 109 -11.92 -1.16 -6.06
N PHE A 110 -12.39 0.02 -5.65
CA PHE A 110 -11.62 1.26 -5.70
C PHE A 110 -10.37 1.22 -4.81
N LEU A 111 -10.47 0.62 -3.60
CA LEU A 111 -9.37 0.57 -2.65
C LEU A 111 -8.23 -0.38 -3.06
N VAL A 112 -8.49 -1.39 -3.92
CA VAL A 112 -7.45 -2.32 -4.37
C VAL A 112 -6.26 -1.61 -5.03
N PRO A 113 -6.45 -0.87 -6.14
CA PRO A 113 -5.33 -0.19 -6.78
C PRO A 113 -4.75 0.94 -5.92
N LEU A 114 -5.56 1.60 -5.09
CA LEU A 114 -5.08 2.62 -4.15
C LEU A 114 -4.01 2.05 -3.21
N PHE A 115 -4.30 0.94 -2.55
CA PHE A 115 -3.35 0.32 -1.63
C PHE A 115 -2.17 -0.33 -2.35
N LEU A 116 -2.35 -0.88 -3.55
CA LEU A 116 -1.23 -1.40 -4.35
C LEU A 116 -0.25 -0.29 -4.76
N ILE A 117 -0.76 0.87 -5.12
CA ILE A 117 0.06 2.03 -5.45
C ILE A 117 0.80 2.54 -4.20
N PHE A 118 0.14 2.62 -3.05
CA PHE A 118 0.81 2.98 -1.80
C PHE A 118 1.87 1.96 -1.39
N SER A 119 1.60 0.66 -1.58
CA SER A 119 2.59 -0.39 -1.39
C SER A 119 3.80 -0.19 -2.30
N PHE A 120 3.58 0.04 -3.61
CA PHE A 120 4.63 0.26 -4.59
C PHE A 120 5.51 1.46 -4.24
N PHE A 121 4.91 2.59 -3.85
CA PHE A 121 5.63 3.79 -3.47
C PHE A 121 6.24 3.74 -2.05
N SER A 122 5.88 2.76 -1.25
CA SER A 122 6.63 2.43 -0.02
C SER A 122 7.88 1.62 -0.35
N LYS A 123 7.73 0.57 -1.15
CA LYS A 123 8.82 -0.27 -1.68
C LYS A 123 8.39 -0.93 -2.98
N GLN A 124 9.28 -1.00 -3.97
CA GLN A 124 8.94 -1.56 -5.29
C GLN A 124 8.47 -3.02 -5.21
N ILE A 125 9.07 -3.84 -4.36
CA ILE A 125 8.67 -5.21 -4.11
C ILE A 125 7.98 -5.28 -2.73
N PRO A 126 6.81 -5.94 -2.57
CA PRO A 126 6.24 -7.00 -3.43
C PRO A 126 5.15 -6.54 -4.41
N SER A 127 4.83 -5.26 -4.48
CA SER A 127 3.63 -4.73 -5.15
C SER A 127 3.42 -5.19 -6.61
N PRO A 128 4.43 -5.22 -7.51
CA PRO A 128 4.23 -5.68 -8.89
C PRO A 128 3.77 -7.14 -8.97
N TYR A 129 4.34 -8.03 -8.15
CA TYR A 129 3.94 -9.45 -8.12
C TYR A 129 2.51 -9.62 -7.64
N LEU A 130 2.12 -8.86 -6.61
CA LEU A 130 0.75 -8.85 -6.11
C LEU A 130 -0.22 -8.25 -7.12
N THR A 131 0.19 -7.25 -7.89
CA THR A 131 -0.62 -6.68 -8.96
C THR A 131 -0.91 -7.72 -10.04
N ILE A 132 0.09 -8.50 -10.46
CA ILE A 132 -0.09 -9.61 -11.41
C ILE A 132 -1.03 -10.66 -10.82
N LEU A 133 -0.80 -11.08 -9.57
CA LEU A 133 -1.65 -12.06 -8.89
C LEU A 133 -3.10 -11.58 -8.79
N PHE A 134 -3.34 -10.35 -8.35
CA PHE A 134 -4.69 -9.80 -8.21
C PHE A 134 -5.38 -9.61 -9.55
N THR A 135 -4.65 -9.17 -10.57
CA THR A 135 -5.18 -9.11 -11.94
C THR A 135 -5.63 -10.49 -12.41
N THR A 136 -4.82 -11.51 -12.17
CA THR A 136 -5.15 -12.90 -12.49
C THR A 136 -6.42 -13.35 -11.76
N ILE A 137 -6.50 -13.11 -10.44
CA ILE A 137 -7.69 -13.45 -9.63
C ILE A 137 -8.94 -12.73 -10.17
N ILE A 138 -8.82 -11.43 -10.50
CA ILE A 138 -9.92 -10.63 -11.03
C ILE A 138 -10.40 -11.18 -12.39
N ILE A 139 -9.47 -11.53 -13.27
CA ILE A 139 -9.78 -12.15 -14.56
C ILE A 139 -10.54 -13.47 -14.35
N PHE A 140 -10.01 -14.37 -13.52
CA PHE A 140 -10.66 -15.64 -13.21
C PHE A 140 -12.05 -15.44 -12.58
N TYR A 141 -12.19 -14.49 -11.67
CA TYR A 141 -13.47 -14.17 -11.05
C TYR A 141 -14.51 -13.75 -12.10
N PHE A 142 -14.16 -12.88 -13.04
CA PHE A 142 -15.07 -12.45 -14.08
C PHE A 142 -15.42 -13.57 -15.06
N PHE A 143 -14.47 -14.41 -15.45
CA PHE A 143 -14.73 -15.57 -16.30
C PHE A 143 -15.62 -16.61 -15.62
N TYR A 144 -15.34 -16.92 -14.36
CA TYR A 144 -16.08 -17.93 -13.60
C TYR A 144 -17.50 -17.49 -13.31
N THR A 145 -17.72 -16.26 -12.90
CA THR A 145 -19.06 -15.76 -12.57
C THR A 145 -19.90 -15.41 -13.80
N LYS A 146 -19.29 -15.36 -15.00
CA LYS A 146 -19.89 -14.88 -16.26
C LYS A 146 -20.58 -13.50 -16.13
N ASN A 147 -20.33 -12.81 -15.04
CA ASN A 147 -20.94 -11.54 -14.66
C ASN A 147 -19.84 -10.47 -14.65
N LEU A 148 -19.49 -9.99 -15.84
CA LEU A 148 -18.63 -8.82 -15.97
C LEU A 148 -19.41 -7.61 -15.43
N ASN A 149 -19.35 -7.40 -14.11
CA ASN A 149 -19.93 -6.19 -13.55
C ASN A 149 -19.06 -5.00 -13.97
N LYS A 150 -19.54 -4.26 -14.98
CA LYS A 150 -18.86 -3.07 -15.50
C LYS A 150 -18.55 -2.05 -14.41
N GLU A 151 -19.38 -1.97 -13.39
CA GLU A 151 -19.18 -1.07 -12.26
C GLU A 151 -17.90 -1.43 -11.48
N ASN A 152 -17.65 -2.71 -11.20
CA ASN A 152 -16.43 -3.12 -10.50
C ASN A 152 -15.17 -2.72 -11.28
N LEU A 153 -15.17 -2.88 -12.59
CA LEU A 153 -14.06 -2.45 -13.46
C LEU A 153 -13.90 -0.92 -13.45
N LEU A 154 -15.00 -0.17 -13.48
CA LEU A 154 -14.96 1.28 -13.38
C LEU A 154 -14.37 1.73 -12.05
N TYR A 155 -14.75 1.10 -10.94
CA TYR A 155 -14.19 1.45 -9.63
C TYR A 155 -12.72 1.09 -9.49
N LEU A 156 -12.25 -0.03 -10.07
CA LEU A 156 -10.81 -0.32 -10.20
C LEU A 156 -10.09 0.78 -10.98
N PHE A 157 -10.66 1.18 -12.12
CA PHE A 157 -10.10 2.25 -12.94
C PHE A 157 -10.08 3.59 -12.19
N TYR A 158 -11.17 3.96 -11.51
CA TYR A 158 -11.22 5.19 -10.70
C TYR A 158 -10.19 5.17 -9.57
N GLY A 159 -10.04 4.05 -8.88
CA GLY A 159 -9.04 3.91 -7.82
C GLY A 159 -7.61 4.05 -8.34
N PHE A 160 -7.30 3.42 -9.47
CA PHE A 160 -6.01 3.56 -10.14
C PHE A 160 -5.76 5.01 -10.56
N PHE A 161 -6.72 5.62 -11.24
CA PHE A 161 -6.58 6.97 -11.78
C PHE A 161 -6.49 8.02 -10.68
N PHE A 162 -7.30 7.89 -9.64
CA PHE A 162 -7.22 8.76 -8.46
C PHE A 162 -5.86 8.70 -7.79
N SER A 163 -5.34 7.49 -7.55
CA SER A 163 -4.03 7.31 -6.91
C SER A 163 -2.90 7.84 -7.77
N PHE A 164 -2.95 7.57 -9.07
CA PHE A 164 -1.97 8.05 -10.04
C PHE A 164 -1.95 9.58 -10.13
N LEU A 165 -3.13 10.21 -10.22
CA LEU A 165 -3.25 11.67 -10.22
C LEU A 165 -2.78 12.28 -8.90
N SER A 166 -3.03 11.63 -7.76
CA SER A 166 -2.56 12.10 -6.46
C SER A 166 -1.03 12.14 -6.39
N ILE A 167 -0.35 11.12 -6.92
CA ILE A 167 1.12 11.10 -7.01
C ILE A 167 1.64 12.18 -7.96
N ILE A 168 1.01 12.34 -9.12
CA ILE A 168 1.39 13.41 -10.07
C ILE A 168 1.21 14.79 -9.42
N ALA A 169 0.09 15.01 -8.72
CA ALA A 169 -0.16 16.26 -8.02
C ALA A 169 0.91 16.53 -6.95
N LEU A 170 1.31 15.52 -6.17
CA LEU A 170 2.42 15.63 -5.22
C LEU A 170 3.73 16.02 -5.91
N PHE A 171 4.05 15.44 -7.05
CA PHE A 171 5.26 15.76 -7.81
C PHE A 171 5.23 17.19 -8.32
N PHE A 172 4.07 17.61 -8.85
CA PHE A 172 3.90 18.96 -9.38
C PHE A 172 3.98 20.03 -8.28
N ILE A 173 3.24 19.83 -7.16
CA ILE A 173 3.21 20.76 -6.02
C ILE A 173 4.61 20.94 -5.40
N ASN A 174 5.39 19.86 -5.32
CA ASN A 174 6.74 19.89 -4.72
C ASN A 174 7.85 20.09 -5.76
N GLU A 175 7.50 20.36 -7.02
CA GLU A 175 8.43 20.56 -8.13
C GLU A 175 9.45 19.42 -8.27
N ILE A 176 9.01 18.16 -8.08
CA ILE A 176 9.88 17.00 -8.18
C ILE A 176 10.14 16.69 -9.66
N PRO A 177 11.41 16.65 -10.12
CA PRO A 177 11.71 16.33 -11.49
C PRO A 177 11.36 14.87 -11.80
N ILE A 178 10.46 14.64 -12.76
CA ILE A 178 10.04 13.28 -13.18
C ILE A 178 11.25 12.46 -13.64
N LYS A 179 12.23 13.09 -14.30
CA LYS A 179 13.48 12.43 -14.71
C LYS A 179 14.22 11.83 -13.51
N ASN A 180 14.34 12.57 -12.41
CA ASN A 180 15.03 12.12 -11.21
C ASN A 180 14.30 10.95 -10.57
N PHE A 181 12.97 11.04 -10.48
CA PHE A 181 12.14 9.91 -10.01
C PHE A 181 12.36 8.66 -10.86
N LEU A 182 12.28 8.75 -12.17
CA LEU A 182 12.49 7.60 -13.06
C LEU A 182 13.88 6.98 -12.88
N VAL A 183 14.93 7.83 -12.83
CA VAL A 183 16.30 7.36 -12.64
C VAL A 183 16.47 6.68 -11.29
N GLN A 184 16.04 7.33 -10.21
CA GLN A 184 16.33 6.86 -8.84
C GLN A 184 15.42 5.71 -8.42
N TYR A 185 14.14 5.76 -8.78
CA TYR A 185 13.12 4.82 -8.30
C TYR A 185 12.90 3.61 -9.22
N ILE A 186 13.10 3.78 -10.52
CA ILE A 186 12.85 2.74 -11.50
C ILE A 186 14.16 2.18 -12.06
N PHE A 187 14.98 3.01 -12.73
CA PHE A 187 16.12 2.50 -13.49
C PHE A 187 17.27 2.02 -12.60
N TYR A 188 17.57 2.74 -11.52
CA TYR A 188 18.65 2.35 -10.63
C TYR A 188 18.42 1.00 -9.92
N PRO A 189 17.26 0.69 -9.34
CA PRO A 189 16.98 -0.66 -8.82
C PRO A 189 17.06 -1.76 -9.89
N PHE A 190 16.66 -1.47 -11.13
CA PHE A 190 16.81 -2.40 -12.24
C PHE A 190 18.27 -2.71 -12.59
N SER A 191 19.15 -1.70 -12.60
CA SER A 191 20.58 -1.90 -12.86
C SER A 191 21.23 -2.80 -11.80
N LEU A 192 20.93 -2.54 -10.52
CA LEU A 192 21.42 -3.38 -9.41
C LEU A 192 20.95 -4.84 -9.51
N GLY A 193 19.73 -5.06 -9.99
CA GLY A 193 19.19 -6.39 -10.22
C GLY A 193 19.97 -7.14 -11.31
N ASN A 194 20.27 -6.48 -12.41
CA ASN A 194 21.03 -7.07 -13.52
C ASN A 194 22.46 -7.43 -13.11
N ASP A 195 23.13 -6.56 -12.36
CA ASP A 195 24.50 -6.81 -11.89
C ASP A 195 24.57 -8.05 -10.97
N ARG A 196 23.52 -8.31 -10.17
CA ARG A 196 23.42 -9.49 -9.30
C ARG A 196 23.15 -10.80 -10.06
N ILE A 197 22.60 -10.74 -11.25
CA ILE A 197 22.30 -11.93 -12.07
C ILE A 197 23.52 -12.33 -12.89
N GLN A 198 24.40 -11.37 -13.19
CA GLN A 198 25.61 -11.59 -14.02
C GLN A 198 26.86 -11.95 -13.23
N GLY A 199 26.87 -11.83 -11.90
CA GLY A 199 27.95 -12.22 -10.98
C GLY A 199 27.63 -13.51 -10.27
#